data_f2e66eabad6b647a1b47f66f5ef0a841
#
_entry.id   f2e66eabad6b647a1b47f66f5ef0a841
#
_cell.length_a   1.000
_cell.length_b   1.000
_cell.length_c   1.000
_cell.angle_alpha   90.00
_cell.angle_beta   90.00
_cell.angle_gamma   90.00
#
_symmetry.space_group_name_H-M   'P 1'
#
loop_
_entity.id
_entity.type
_entity.pdbx_description
1 polymer ?
#
loop_
_entity_poly.entity_id
_entity_poly.type
_entity_poly.pdbx_seq_one_letter_code
_entity_poly.pdbx_strand_id
1 'polypeptide(L)'
;MMANEKYRNLINYLRKLDKVVLAFSGGVDSTFLLKAAKEALGDNIKAVTILSPYIPKWEVEEAKNMVKELKVKYEILEAPIIDEIKYNPENRCYLCKKAVFAMIKDVAKKEGYNYVIDGTNFDDIGDYRPGLKALRELDIKSPLLECKLTKEEIRSFSKSLGLNTWDKPPYACLLTRIPYGNELKVEDFEKIEAAEKYMMSIGFRAVRVRCHGDLARIEVNRDYRKVLFDEEIMDSISMKLKDIGFKYITMDLEGYRVGSLNETINGKEA
;
A
#
# COMPACT_ATOMS: atom_id res chain seq x y z
N MET A 1 14.58 2.52 26.63
CA MET A 1 13.47 2.45 27.61
C MET A 1 12.12 2.86 27.04
N MET A 2 11.95 4.04 26.43
CA MET A 2 10.65 4.51 25.86
C MET A 2 10.07 3.62 24.76
N ALA A 3 10.90 3.11 23.83
CA ALA A 3 10.43 2.24 22.77
C ALA A 3 9.76 0.96 23.30
N ASN A 4 10.36 0.34 24.32
CA ASN A 4 9.82 -0.85 24.96
C ASN A 4 8.47 -0.59 25.69
N GLU A 5 8.21 0.65 26.09
CA GLU A 5 6.97 1.09 26.70
C GLU A 5 5.84 1.23 25.67
N LYS A 6 6.10 1.86 24.52
CA LYS A 6 5.13 1.98 23.43
C LYS A 6 4.69 0.60 22.88
N TYR A 7 5.62 -0.34 22.75
CA TYR A 7 5.27 -1.71 22.34
C TYR A 7 4.38 -2.39 23.38
N ARG A 8 4.70 -2.27 24.69
CA ARG A 8 3.83 -2.80 25.74
C ARG A 8 2.45 -2.15 25.75
N ASN A 9 2.37 -0.84 25.48
CA ASN A 9 1.10 -0.12 25.36
C ASN A 9 0.28 -0.65 24.18
N LEU A 10 0.93 -0.93 23.03
CA LEU A 10 0.28 -1.55 21.88
C LEU A 10 -0.28 -2.94 22.23
N ILE A 11 0.51 -3.81 22.87
CA ILE A 11 0.04 -5.14 23.29
C ILE A 11 -1.15 -5.04 24.24
N ASN A 12 -1.09 -4.11 25.22
CA ASN A 12 -2.18 -3.91 26.16
C ASN A 12 -3.43 -3.30 25.48
N TYR A 13 -3.26 -2.42 24.50
CA TYR A 13 -4.37 -1.88 23.71
C TYR A 13 -5.04 -3.00 22.91
N LEU A 14 -4.27 -3.83 22.22
CA LEU A 14 -4.79 -4.95 21.44
C LEU A 14 -5.55 -5.94 22.32
N ARG A 15 -5.04 -6.29 23.50
CA ARG A 15 -5.72 -7.20 24.44
C ARG A 15 -7.12 -6.72 24.83
N LYS A 16 -7.33 -5.39 24.94
CA LYS A 16 -8.66 -4.82 25.25
C LYS A 16 -9.66 -4.95 24.09
N LEU A 17 -9.18 -5.16 22.86
CA LEU A 17 -10.04 -5.36 21.70
C LEU A 17 -10.57 -6.78 21.60
N ASP A 18 -9.93 -7.76 22.30
CA ASP A 18 -10.31 -9.16 22.42
C ASP A 18 -10.26 -9.94 21.09
N LYS A 19 -11.10 -9.61 20.11
CA LYS A 19 -11.22 -10.33 18.83
C LYS A 19 -11.30 -9.35 17.66
N VAL A 20 -10.32 -9.43 16.73
CA VAL A 20 -10.17 -8.42 15.68
C VAL A 20 -9.94 -8.98 14.28
N VAL A 21 -10.39 -8.24 13.27
CA VAL A 21 -9.97 -8.40 11.87
C VAL A 21 -8.97 -7.30 11.55
N LEU A 22 -7.80 -7.65 11.01
CA LEU A 22 -6.81 -6.71 10.50
C LEU A 22 -6.95 -6.56 8.99
N ALA A 23 -7.15 -5.31 8.51
CA ALA A 23 -6.96 -4.97 7.11
C ALA A 23 -5.47 -5.04 6.77
N PHE A 24 -5.06 -6.13 6.11
CA PHE A 24 -3.67 -6.52 5.95
C PHE A 24 -3.18 -6.29 4.52
N SER A 25 -2.20 -5.41 4.35
CA SER A 25 -1.60 -5.07 3.04
C SER A 25 -0.24 -5.74 2.78
N GLY A 26 0.37 -6.44 3.77
CA GLY A 26 1.73 -6.95 3.67
C GLY A 26 2.82 -5.87 3.68
N GLY A 27 2.47 -4.61 3.95
CA GLY A 27 3.41 -3.52 4.17
C GLY A 27 4.04 -3.55 5.56
N VAL A 28 5.01 -2.67 5.82
CA VAL A 28 5.76 -2.60 7.10
C VAL A 28 4.82 -2.49 8.30
N ASP A 29 3.90 -1.52 8.27
CA ASP A 29 3.03 -1.21 9.40
C ASP A 29 2.04 -2.33 9.69
N SER A 30 1.35 -2.81 8.66
CA SER A 30 0.36 -3.88 8.80
C SER A 30 1.00 -5.20 9.22
N THR A 31 2.24 -5.49 8.80
CA THR A 31 2.97 -6.69 9.22
C THR A 31 3.42 -6.62 10.67
N PHE A 32 3.94 -5.47 11.08
CA PHE A 32 4.28 -5.23 12.47
C PHE A 32 3.04 -5.36 13.36
N LEU A 33 1.92 -4.73 12.95
CA LEU A 33 0.67 -4.81 13.68
C LEU A 33 0.13 -6.25 13.73
N LEU A 34 0.24 -7.03 12.64
CA LEU A 34 -0.16 -8.44 12.60
C LEU A 34 0.64 -9.27 13.61
N LYS A 35 1.96 -9.07 13.68
CA LYS A 35 2.84 -9.75 14.64
C LYS A 35 2.48 -9.41 16.08
N ALA A 36 2.29 -8.13 16.38
CA ALA A 36 1.88 -7.66 17.71
C ALA A 36 0.48 -8.18 18.10
N ALA A 37 -0.46 -8.17 17.15
CA ALA A 37 -1.81 -8.68 17.39
C ALA A 37 -1.84 -10.20 17.60
N LYS A 38 -1.01 -10.96 16.87
CA LYS A 38 -0.87 -12.41 17.11
C LYS A 38 -0.29 -12.70 18.50
N GLU A 39 0.67 -11.91 18.96
CA GLU A 39 1.24 -12.02 20.31
C GLU A 39 0.19 -11.68 21.39
N ALA A 40 -0.61 -10.62 21.18
CA ALA A 40 -1.56 -10.14 22.16
C ALA A 40 -2.82 -11.00 22.27
N LEU A 41 -3.32 -11.55 21.14
CA LEU A 41 -4.66 -12.12 20.97
C LEU A 41 -4.65 -13.62 20.61
N GLY A 42 -3.50 -14.20 20.31
CA GLY A 42 -3.42 -15.60 19.89
C GLY A 42 -4.22 -15.87 18.61
N ASP A 43 -5.25 -16.71 18.67
CA ASP A 43 -6.10 -17.09 17.53
C ASP A 43 -7.33 -16.18 17.33
N ASN A 44 -7.45 -15.14 18.15
CA ASN A 44 -8.51 -14.14 18.04
C ASN A 44 -8.20 -13.03 17.04
N ILE A 45 -7.23 -13.24 16.15
CA ILE A 45 -6.92 -12.36 15.02
C ILE A 45 -7.18 -13.07 13.69
N LYS A 46 -7.76 -12.34 12.74
CA LYS A 46 -7.87 -12.70 11.32
C LYS A 46 -7.29 -11.59 10.47
N ALA A 47 -6.44 -11.91 9.51
CA ALA A 47 -5.96 -10.98 8.51
C ALA A 47 -6.86 -11.06 7.26
N VAL A 48 -7.21 -9.92 6.70
CA VAL A 48 -7.99 -9.81 5.46
C VAL A 48 -7.24 -8.92 4.49
N THR A 49 -6.92 -9.45 3.32
CA THR A 49 -6.29 -8.72 2.22
C THR A 49 -7.28 -8.51 1.08
N ILE A 50 -7.26 -7.32 0.50
CA ILE A 50 -8.07 -7.02 -0.68
C ILE A 50 -7.29 -7.39 -1.94
N LEU A 51 -7.93 -8.13 -2.82
CA LEU A 51 -7.50 -8.35 -4.20
C LEU A 51 -8.33 -7.47 -5.12
N SER A 52 -7.68 -6.56 -5.83
CA SER A 52 -8.34 -5.64 -6.77
C SER A 52 -7.42 -5.40 -7.97
N PRO A 53 -7.93 -5.06 -9.15
CA PRO A 53 -7.12 -4.78 -10.33
C PRO A 53 -6.03 -3.72 -10.13
N TYR A 54 -6.23 -2.79 -9.17
CA TYR A 54 -5.27 -1.73 -8.85
C TYR A 54 -4.34 -2.04 -7.67
N ILE A 55 -4.34 -3.29 -7.19
CA ILE A 55 -3.38 -3.80 -6.19
C ILE A 55 -2.49 -4.82 -6.89
N PRO A 56 -1.15 -4.65 -6.89
CA PRO A 56 -0.26 -5.59 -7.52
C PRO A 56 -0.44 -7.02 -7.01
N LYS A 57 -0.57 -7.98 -7.93
CA LYS A 57 -0.79 -9.41 -7.57
C LYS A 57 0.35 -9.95 -6.71
N TRP A 58 1.59 -9.51 -6.96
CA TRP A 58 2.75 -9.94 -6.19
C TRP A 58 2.72 -9.45 -4.73
N GLU A 59 2.12 -8.28 -4.45
CA GLU A 59 1.93 -7.81 -3.06
C GLU A 59 0.95 -8.71 -2.30
N VAL A 60 -0.10 -9.18 -2.97
CA VAL A 60 -1.08 -10.11 -2.37
C VAL A 60 -0.43 -11.47 -2.06
N GLU A 61 0.42 -11.98 -2.97
CA GLU A 61 1.15 -13.25 -2.73
C GLU A 61 2.18 -13.12 -1.60
N GLU A 62 2.90 -11.99 -1.51
CA GLU A 62 3.77 -11.72 -0.36
C GLU A 62 2.99 -11.67 0.96
N ALA A 63 1.85 -10.98 0.98
CA ALA A 63 0.97 -10.91 2.14
C ALA A 63 0.51 -12.31 2.58
N LYS A 64 0.09 -13.16 1.63
CA LYS A 64 -0.32 -14.54 1.87
C LYS A 64 0.80 -15.38 2.50
N ASN A 65 2.02 -15.28 1.96
CA ASN A 65 3.17 -16.01 2.50
C ASN A 65 3.47 -15.58 3.95
N MET A 66 3.42 -14.29 4.22
CA MET A 66 3.69 -13.73 5.54
C MET A 66 2.65 -14.17 6.60
N VAL A 67 1.38 -14.18 6.22
CA VAL A 67 0.31 -14.67 7.12
C VAL A 67 0.49 -16.16 7.43
N LYS A 68 0.93 -16.95 6.43
CA LYS A 68 1.23 -18.37 6.60
C LYS A 68 2.37 -18.59 7.61
N GLU A 69 3.45 -17.82 7.50
CA GLU A 69 4.59 -17.85 8.45
C GLU A 69 4.15 -17.51 9.88
N LEU A 70 3.30 -16.50 10.04
CA LEU A 70 2.78 -16.06 11.34
C LEU A 70 1.64 -16.95 11.87
N LYS A 71 1.19 -17.94 11.10
CA LYS A 71 0.09 -18.87 11.46
C LYS A 71 -1.18 -18.13 11.91
N VAL A 72 -1.61 -17.13 11.12
CA VAL A 72 -2.81 -16.35 11.36
C VAL A 72 -3.93 -16.81 10.41
N LYS A 73 -5.19 -16.75 10.85
CA LYS A 73 -6.35 -16.95 9.97
C LYS A 73 -6.36 -15.89 8.89
N TYR A 74 -6.62 -16.30 7.65
CA TYR A 74 -6.48 -15.40 6.49
C TYR A 74 -7.62 -15.55 5.51
N GLU A 75 -8.01 -14.41 4.93
CA GLU A 75 -8.97 -14.35 3.84
C GLU A 75 -8.55 -13.30 2.81
N ILE A 76 -8.81 -13.59 1.55
CA ILE A 76 -8.67 -12.64 0.44
C ILE A 76 -10.07 -12.27 -0.01
N LEU A 77 -10.37 -10.97 -0.04
CA LEU A 77 -11.62 -10.43 -0.57
C LEU A 77 -11.37 -9.80 -1.93
N GLU A 78 -12.10 -10.24 -2.93
CA GLU A 78 -12.07 -9.62 -4.25
C GLU A 78 -12.92 -8.35 -4.25
N ALA A 79 -12.31 -7.22 -4.66
CA ALA A 79 -12.96 -5.94 -4.77
C ALA A 79 -12.82 -5.41 -6.21
N PRO A 80 -13.91 -5.16 -6.94
CA PRO A 80 -13.86 -4.57 -8.27
C PRO A 80 -13.46 -3.09 -8.19
N ILE A 81 -13.22 -2.48 -9.36
CA ILE A 81 -13.20 -1.03 -9.48
C ILE A 81 -14.64 -0.55 -9.32
N ILE A 82 -14.93 0.18 -8.25
CA ILE A 82 -16.27 0.73 -8.01
C ILE A 82 -16.54 1.90 -8.95
N ASP A 83 -17.79 2.12 -9.32
CA ASP A 83 -18.17 3.15 -10.30
C ASP A 83 -17.74 4.56 -9.86
N GLU A 84 -17.78 4.85 -8.57
CA GLU A 84 -17.41 6.14 -8.00
C GLU A 84 -15.95 6.51 -8.24
N ILE A 85 -15.06 5.54 -8.47
CA ILE A 85 -13.64 5.81 -8.77
C ILE A 85 -13.29 5.55 -10.23
N LYS A 86 -14.24 5.17 -11.09
CA LYS A 86 -14.00 4.78 -12.48
C LYS A 86 -13.17 5.79 -13.27
N TYR A 87 -13.34 7.06 -13.01
CA TYR A 87 -12.57 8.14 -13.65
C TYR A 87 -11.49 8.75 -12.73
N ASN A 88 -10.96 7.94 -11.82
CA ASN A 88 -9.84 8.32 -10.95
C ASN A 88 -9.99 9.71 -10.30
N PRO A 89 -11.06 10.01 -9.56
CA PRO A 89 -11.29 11.32 -8.98
C PRO A 89 -10.27 11.64 -7.87
N GLU A 90 -10.10 12.92 -7.55
CA GLU A 90 -9.17 13.40 -6.52
C GLU A 90 -9.41 12.76 -5.14
N ASN A 91 -10.69 12.54 -4.80
CA ASN A 91 -11.10 11.91 -3.54
C ASN A 91 -11.15 10.36 -3.59
N ARG A 92 -10.60 9.73 -4.66
CA ARG A 92 -10.63 8.26 -4.85
C ARG A 92 -10.18 7.47 -3.62
N CYS A 93 -9.18 8.00 -2.87
CA CYS A 93 -8.67 7.29 -1.68
C CYS A 93 -9.72 7.20 -0.58
N TYR A 94 -10.57 8.22 -0.43
CA TYR A 94 -11.70 8.19 0.50
C TYR A 94 -12.76 7.19 0.03
N LEU A 95 -13.18 7.27 -1.23
CA LEU A 95 -14.22 6.41 -1.80
C LEU A 95 -13.80 4.93 -1.78
N CYS A 96 -12.60 4.63 -2.26
CA CYS A 96 -12.04 3.28 -2.26
C CYS A 96 -11.96 2.71 -0.83
N LYS A 97 -11.36 3.45 0.13
CA LYS A 97 -11.27 2.98 1.51
C LYS A 97 -12.64 2.75 2.13
N LYS A 98 -13.61 3.63 1.87
CA LYS A 98 -14.97 3.47 2.38
C LYS A 98 -15.60 2.16 1.91
N ALA A 99 -15.50 1.84 0.63
CA ALA A 99 -16.03 0.60 0.05
C ALA A 99 -15.29 -0.64 0.61
N VAL A 100 -13.97 -0.63 0.55
CA VAL A 100 -13.13 -1.76 0.99
C VAL A 100 -13.32 -2.07 2.48
N PHE A 101 -13.29 -1.05 3.34
CA PHE A 101 -13.46 -1.27 4.78
C PHE A 101 -14.89 -1.64 5.16
N ALA A 102 -15.90 -1.25 4.38
CA ALA A 102 -17.26 -1.77 4.54
C ALA A 102 -17.31 -3.29 4.30
N MET A 103 -16.67 -3.78 3.23
CA MET A 103 -16.57 -5.22 2.97
C MET A 103 -15.85 -5.97 4.12
N ILE A 104 -14.75 -5.43 4.63
CA ILE A 104 -14.02 -6.05 5.75
C ILE A 104 -14.87 -6.06 7.03
N LYS A 105 -15.64 -5.00 7.28
CA LYS A 105 -16.58 -4.96 8.42
C LYS A 105 -17.68 -6.01 8.30
N ASP A 106 -18.17 -6.27 7.09
CA ASP A 106 -19.17 -7.32 6.88
C ASP A 106 -18.60 -8.71 7.21
N VAL A 107 -17.35 -8.98 6.83
CA VAL A 107 -16.67 -10.22 7.24
C VAL A 107 -16.53 -10.28 8.76
N ALA A 108 -16.06 -9.20 9.39
CA ALA A 108 -15.90 -9.13 10.83
C ALA A 108 -17.24 -9.43 11.55
N LYS A 109 -18.33 -8.81 11.11
CA LYS A 109 -19.67 -8.99 11.66
C LYS A 109 -20.17 -10.43 11.50
N LYS A 110 -20.03 -11.00 10.29
CA LYS A 110 -20.47 -12.38 9.98
C LYS A 110 -19.77 -13.43 10.85
N GLU A 111 -18.48 -13.21 11.17
CA GLU A 111 -17.66 -14.16 11.93
C GLU A 111 -17.53 -13.82 13.43
N GLY A 112 -18.27 -12.82 13.89
CA GLY A 112 -18.31 -12.44 15.30
C GLY A 112 -16.98 -11.86 15.80
N TYR A 113 -16.29 -11.05 14.96
CA TYR A 113 -15.18 -10.21 15.39
C TYR A 113 -15.68 -8.85 15.87
N ASN A 114 -15.11 -8.36 16.98
CA ASN A 114 -15.58 -7.15 17.64
C ASN A 114 -15.17 -5.87 16.88
N TYR A 115 -13.98 -5.88 16.30
CA TYR A 115 -13.38 -4.68 15.68
C TYR A 115 -12.65 -5.03 14.40
N VAL A 116 -12.60 -4.03 13.49
CA VAL A 116 -11.66 -4.00 12.37
C VAL A 116 -10.54 -3.03 12.74
N ILE A 117 -9.27 -3.44 12.51
CA ILE A 117 -8.09 -2.62 12.78
C ILE A 117 -7.30 -2.41 11.49
N ASP A 118 -6.55 -1.31 11.42
CA ASP A 118 -5.67 -0.98 10.30
C ASP A 118 -4.26 -0.56 10.75
N GLY A 119 -3.31 -0.52 9.79
CA GLY A 119 -1.91 -0.19 10.04
C GLY A 119 -1.59 1.31 9.98
N THR A 120 -2.55 2.21 10.12
CA THR A 120 -2.30 3.66 10.17
C THR A 120 -1.41 3.99 11.38
N ASN A 121 -0.31 4.71 11.16
CA ASN A 121 0.68 5.06 12.18
C ASN A 121 0.64 6.56 12.54
N PHE A 122 1.49 7.00 13.46
CA PHE A 122 1.46 8.36 13.97
C PHE A 122 1.87 9.43 12.95
N ASP A 123 2.80 9.10 12.03
CA ASP A 123 3.28 10.05 11.02
C ASP A 123 2.23 10.31 9.93
N ASP A 124 1.22 9.41 9.81
CA ASP A 124 0.14 9.56 8.84
C ASP A 124 -0.82 10.73 9.13
N ILE A 125 -0.79 11.32 10.35
CA ILE A 125 -1.64 12.47 10.72
C ILE A 125 -1.18 13.76 10.02
N GLY A 126 0.13 13.91 9.77
CA GLY A 126 0.73 15.13 9.22
C GLY A 126 0.56 15.29 7.70
N ASP A 127 -0.02 14.32 7.01
CA ASP A 127 -0.16 14.28 5.55
C ASP A 127 -1.63 14.44 5.13
N TYR A 128 -1.86 15.03 3.95
CA TYR A 128 -3.20 15.07 3.34
C TYR A 128 -3.65 13.66 2.95
N ARG A 129 -4.41 13.02 3.85
CA ARG A 129 -4.90 11.65 3.65
C ARG A 129 -6.41 11.55 3.73
N PRO A 130 -7.12 11.82 2.63
CA PRO A 130 -8.60 11.75 2.61
C PRO A 130 -9.13 10.37 3.04
N GLY A 131 -8.33 9.31 2.90
CA GLY A 131 -8.69 7.98 3.39
C GLY A 131 -8.84 7.86 4.90
N LEU A 132 -8.23 8.73 5.73
CA LEU A 132 -8.41 8.71 7.19
C LEU A 132 -9.85 9.10 7.60
N LYS A 133 -10.51 9.93 6.80
CA LYS A 133 -11.91 10.29 7.01
C LYS A 133 -12.80 9.05 6.93
N ALA A 134 -12.60 8.19 5.91
CA ALA A 134 -13.35 6.95 5.75
C ALA A 134 -13.17 5.99 6.94
N LEU A 135 -11.94 5.87 7.46
CA LEU A 135 -11.67 5.02 8.64
C LEU A 135 -12.43 5.49 9.87
N ARG A 136 -12.44 6.82 10.13
CA ARG A 136 -13.18 7.40 11.25
C ARG A 136 -14.69 7.21 11.12
N GLU A 137 -15.26 7.45 9.94
CA GLU A 137 -16.69 7.25 9.66
C GLU A 137 -17.12 5.79 9.86
N LEU A 138 -16.25 4.84 9.59
CA LEU A 138 -16.50 3.41 9.73
C LEU A 138 -16.10 2.84 11.11
N ASP A 139 -15.64 3.68 12.03
CA ASP A 139 -15.14 3.26 13.35
C ASP A 139 -14.03 2.19 13.27
N ILE A 140 -13.12 2.34 12.31
CA ILE A 140 -11.94 1.48 12.20
C ILE A 140 -10.92 1.91 13.25
N LYS A 141 -10.40 0.98 14.02
CA LYS A 141 -9.39 1.26 15.04
C LYS A 141 -7.99 1.24 14.42
N SER A 142 -7.16 2.20 14.80
CA SER A 142 -5.77 2.35 14.33
C SER A 142 -4.79 2.22 15.49
N PRO A 143 -4.48 0.98 15.96
CA PRO A 143 -3.71 0.78 17.20
C PRO A 143 -2.33 1.42 17.20
N LEU A 144 -1.64 1.49 16.04
CA LEU A 144 -0.33 2.11 15.93
C LEU A 144 -0.44 3.63 16.14
N LEU A 145 -1.47 4.25 15.58
CA LEU A 145 -1.77 5.65 15.75
C LEU A 145 -2.13 5.97 17.21
N GLU A 146 -3.03 5.21 17.81
CA GLU A 146 -3.47 5.38 19.20
C GLU A 146 -2.30 5.25 20.19
N CYS A 147 -1.35 4.35 19.91
CA CYS A 147 -0.15 4.17 20.70
C CYS A 147 1.01 5.12 20.29
N LYS A 148 0.75 6.07 19.39
CA LYS A 148 1.73 7.08 18.90
C LYS A 148 3.03 6.48 18.38
N LEU A 149 2.94 5.36 17.66
CA LEU A 149 4.07 4.70 17.03
C LEU A 149 4.40 5.39 15.71
N THR A 150 5.65 5.87 15.60
CA THR A 150 6.18 6.47 14.38
C THR A 150 6.66 5.40 13.39
N LYS A 151 6.82 5.78 12.13
CA LYS A 151 7.35 4.89 11.09
C LYS A 151 8.75 4.37 11.40
N GLU A 152 9.60 5.21 11.97
CA GLU A 152 10.94 4.85 12.39
C GLU A 152 10.92 3.80 13.51
N GLU A 153 10.11 4.01 14.53
CA GLU A 153 9.93 3.05 15.63
C GLU A 153 9.39 1.71 15.14
N ILE A 154 8.39 1.73 14.23
CA ILE A 154 7.81 0.52 13.64
C ILE A 154 8.88 -0.26 12.86
N ARG A 155 9.72 0.40 12.05
CA ARG A 155 10.84 -0.25 11.34
C ARG A 155 11.87 -0.84 12.30
N SER A 156 12.22 -0.11 13.34
CA SER A 156 13.16 -0.57 14.38
C SER A 156 12.64 -1.82 15.09
N PHE A 157 11.36 -1.81 15.51
CA PHE A 157 10.73 -2.99 16.11
C PHE A 157 10.62 -4.15 15.12
N SER A 158 10.21 -3.89 13.88
CA SER A 158 10.11 -4.91 12.83
C SER A 158 11.45 -5.63 12.64
N LYS A 159 12.55 -4.86 12.60
CA LYS A 159 13.90 -5.41 12.50
C LYS A 159 14.27 -6.27 13.72
N SER A 160 13.99 -5.79 14.93
CA SER A 160 14.28 -6.53 16.17
C SER A 160 13.45 -7.81 16.32
N LEU A 161 12.25 -7.84 15.73
CA LEU A 161 11.36 -9.00 15.72
C LEU A 161 11.63 -9.97 14.53
N GLY A 162 12.66 -9.68 13.72
CA GLY A 162 13.05 -10.50 12.58
C GLY A 162 12.07 -10.46 11.41
N LEU A 163 11.24 -9.40 11.28
CA LEU A 163 10.30 -9.26 10.18
C LEU A 163 11.03 -8.75 8.93
N ASN A 164 10.99 -9.51 7.84
CA ASN A 164 11.66 -9.17 6.57
C ASN A 164 11.13 -7.91 5.88
N THR A 165 10.01 -7.34 6.39
CA THR A 165 9.41 -6.11 5.86
C THR A 165 10.02 -4.83 6.42
N TRP A 166 10.95 -4.89 7.37
CA TRP A 166 11.45 -3.72 8.09
C TRP A 166 12.05 -2.63 7.18
N ASP A 167 12.66 -2.98 6.04
CA ASP A 167 13.26 -2.07 5.06
C ASP A 167 12.43 -1.93 3.78
N LYS A 168 11.23 -2.57 3.72
CA LYS A 168 10.36 -2.54 2.55
C LYS A 168 10.00 -1.09 2.20
N PRO A 169 10.17 -0.65 0.92
CA PRO A 169 9.77 0.68 0.51
C PRO A 169 8.25 0.83 0.56
N PRO A 170 7.73 2.08 0.64
CA PRO A 170 6.30 2.31 0.59
C PRO A 170 5.77 2.02 -0.82
N TYR A 171 4.82 1.09 -0.91
CA TYR A 171 4.08 0.84 -2.14
C TYR A 171 2.70 1.48 -2.03
N ALA A 172 2.34 2.28 -3.03
CA ALA A 172 1.00 2.82 -3.18
C ALA A 172 0.26 2.02 -4.25
N CYS A 173 -1.07 1.92 -4.14
CA CYS A 173 -1.90 1.26 -5.14
C CYS A 173 -1.66 1.83 -6.55
N LEU A 174 -1.90 1.04 -7.59
CA LEU A 174 -1.64 1.41 -8.98
C LEU A 174 -2.52 2.57 -9.48
N LEU A 175 -3.59 2.93 -8.78
CA LEU A 175 -4.40 4.13 -9.05
C LEU A 175 -3.56 5.39 -9.16
N THR A 176 -2.46 5.47 -8.40
CA THR A 176 -1.56 6.62 -8.44
C THR A 176 -0.72 6.70 -9.71
N ARG A 177 -0.69 5.67 -10.54
CA ARG A 177 0.07 5.63 -11.81
C ARG A 177 -0.73 6.18 -12.98
N ILE A 178 -2.01 6.43 -12.80
CA ILE A 178 -2.93 6.97 -13.81
C ILE A 178 -3.31 8.39 -13.38
N PRO A 179 -3.28 9.38 -14.30
CA PRO A 179 -3.67 10.76 -13.99
C PRO A 179 -5.10 10.86 -13.47
N TYR A 180 -5.37 11.87 -12.65
CA TYR A 180 -6.73 12.21 -12.24
C TYR A 180 -7.62 12.50 -13.45
N GLY A 181 -8.90 12.14 -13.37
CA GLY A 181 -9.88 12.33 -14.44
C GLY A 181 -9.84 11.30 -15.56
N ASN A 182 -8.84 10.41 -15.58
CA ASN A 182 -8.73 9.38 -16.60
C ASN A 182 -9.53 8.13 -16.21
N GLU A 183 -10.11 7.46 -17.20
CA GLU A 183 -10.79 6.18 -16.99
C GLU A 183 -9.79 5.12 -16.54
N LEU A 184 -10.15 4.38 -15.50
CA LEU A 184 -9.37 3.27 -14.96
C LEU A 184 -9.70 1.99 -15.73
N LYS A 185 -8.71 1.44 -16.42
CA LYS A 185 -8.83 0.19 -17.19
C LYS A 185 -7.94 -0.89 -16.57
N VAL A 186 -8.46 -2.11 -16.54
CA VAL A 186 -7.72 -3.27 -16.00
C VAL A 186 -6.42 -3.49 -16.77
N GLU A 187 -6.48 -3.36 -18.09
CA GLU A 187 -5.34 -3.53 -18.99
C GLU A 187 -4.20 -2.54 -18.68
N ASP A 188 -4.53 -1.31 -18.27
CA ASP A 188 -3.51 -0.32 -17.90
C ASP A 188 -2.83 -0.70 -16.59
N PHE A 189 -3.54 -1.25 -15.63
CA PHE A 189 -2.94 -1.76 -14.39
C PHE A 189 -2.03 -2.97 -14.64
N GLU A 190 -2.43 -3.87 -15.54
CA GLU A 190 -1.60 -5.03 -15.91
C GLU A 190 -0.30 -4.58 -16.59
N LYS A 191 -0.35 -3.59 -17.51
CA LYS A 191 0.85 -3.00 -18.11
C LYS A 191 1.75 -2.34 -17.07
N ILE A 192 1.18 -1.54 -16.16
CA ILE A 192 1.92 -0.85 -15.09
C ILE A 192 2.60 -1.88 -14.18
N GLU A 193 1.87 -2.89 -13.71
CA GLU A 193 2.41 -3.94 -12.84
C GLU A 193 3.55 -4.69 -13.52
N ALA A 194 3.38 -5.12 -14.77
CA ALA A 194 4.39 -5.81 -15.53
C ALA A 194 5.65 -4.94 -15.74
N ALA A 195 5.46 -3.65 -16.04
CA ALA A 195 6.57 -2.71 -16.23
C ALA A 195 7.33 -2.45 -14.93
N GLU A 196 6.63 -2.15 -13.80
CA GLU A 196 7.28 -1.94 -12.51
C GLU A 196 8.00 -3.21 -12.03
N LYS A 197 7.39 -4.40 -12.22
CA LYS A 197 8.02 -5.69 -11.89
C LYS A 197 9.30 -5.93 -12.71
N TYR A 198 9.29 -5.63 -14.01
CA TYR A 198 10.49 -5.73 -14.84
C TYR A 198 11.57 -4.77 -14.35
N MET A 199 11.25 -3.49 -14.13
CA MET A 199 12.20 -2.50 -13.63
C MET A 199 12.81 -2.94 -12.28
N MET A 200 12.00 -3.49 -11.38
CA MET A 200 12.51 -4.04 -10.12
C MET A 200 13.44 -5.24 -10.32
N SER A 201 13.16 -6.12 -11.29
CA SER A 201 13.98 -7.30 -11.57
C SER A 201 15.37 -6.96 -12.10
N ILE A 202 15.52 -5.80 -12.74
CA ILE A 202 16.83 -5.29 -13.22
C ILE A 202 17.49 -4.30 -12.24
N GLY A 203 16.98 -4.23 -10.99
CA GLY A 203 17.64 -3.56 -9.87
C GLY A 203 17.11 -2.19 -9.46
N PHE A 204 16.10 -1.64 -10.14
CA PHE A 204 15.50 -0.36 -9.76
C PHE A 204 14.55 -0.51 -8.56
N ARG A 205 14.99 -0.09 -7.40
CA ARG A 205 14.13 -0.07 -6.19
C ARG A 205 13.25 1.19 -6.18
N ALA A 206 11.99 1.04 -5.73
CA ALA A 206 11.03 2.14 -5.62
C ALA A 206 10.77 2.90 -6.94
N VAL A 207 10.70 2.19 -8.05
CA VAL A 207 10.32 2.72 -9.36
C VAL A 207 8.81 2.95 -9.45
N ARG A 208 8.41 3.92 -10.26
CA ARG A 208 7.01 4.13 -10.69
C ARG A 208 6.95 4.26 -12.20
N VAL A 209 6.02 3.53 -12.79
CA VAL A 209 5.72 3.66 -14.23
C VAL A 209 4.32 4.28 -14.35
N ARG A 210 4.28 5.60 -14.66
CA ARG A 210 3.02 6.31 -14.88
C ARG A 210 2.50 6.00 -16.28
N CYS A 211 1.22 5.69 -16.36
CA CYS A 211 0.53 5.38 -17.62
C CYS A 211 -0.25 6.62 -18.09
N HIS A 212 0.15 7.16 -19.23
CA HIS A 212 -0.54 8.25 -19.93
C HIS A 212 -1.05 7.73 -21.27
N GLY A 213 -1.99 6.76 -21.22
CA GLY A 213 -2.45 6.03 -22.40
C GLY A 213 -1.34 5.15 -22.98
N ASP A 214 -0.89 5.48 -24.18
CA ASP A 214 0.18 4.73 -24.87
C ASP A 214 1.62 5.08 -24.39
N LEU A 215 1.75 6.08 -23.47
CA LEU A 215 3.04 6.56 -23.00
C LEU A 215 3.31 6.09 -21.58
N ALA A 216 4.45 5.45 -21.37
CA ALA A 216 5.03 5.16 -20.07
C ALA A 216 5.98 6.29 -19.64
N ARG A 217 5.74 6.90 -18.45
CA ARG A 217 6.67 7.82 -17.82
C ARG A 217 7.31 7.15 -16.61
N ILE A 218 8.61 6.89 -16.71
CA ILE A 218 9.38 6.18 -15.68
C ILE A 218 9.90 7.19 -14.66
N GLU A 219 9.59 6.95 -13.39
CA GLU A 219 10.11 7.70 -12.25
C GLU A 219 10.97 6.77 -11.40
N VAL A 220 12.24 7.06 -11.24
CA VAL A 220 13.18 6.33 -10.36
C VAL A 220 13.75 7.27 -9.31
N ASN A 221 14.21 6.73 -8.18
CA ASN A 221 14.92 7.53 -7.18
C ASN A 221 16.15 8.22 -7.79
N ARG A 222 16.53 9.37 -7.20
CA ARG A 222 17.63 10.19 -7.67
C ARG A 222 18.93 9.40 -7.90
N ASP A 223 19.22 8.46 -7.01
CA ASP A 223 20.45 7.66 -7.05
C ASP A 223 20.50 6.71 -8.27
N TYR A 224 19.34 6.29 -8.76
CA TYR A 224 19.21 5.41 -9.91
C TYR A 224 19.16 6.15 -11.27
N ARG A 225 18.99 7.48 -11.29
CA ARG A 225 18.85 8.22 -12.55
C ARG A 225 20.07 8.06 -13.48
N LYS A 226 21.27 8.02 -12.90
CA LYS A 226 22.51 7.82 -13.70
C LYS A 226 22.53 6.46 -14.42
N VAL A 227 21.94 5.43 -13.82
CA VAL A 227 21.87 4.08 -14.41
C VAL A 227 20.99 4.08 -15.67
N LEU A 228 19.96 4.95 -15.72
CA LEU A 228 19.09 5.08 -16.89
C LEU A 228 19.78 5.73 -18.11
N PHE A 229 20.98 6.31 -17.97
CA PHE A 229 21.74 6.89 -19.09
C PHE A 229 22.69 5.88 -19.76
N ASP A 230 22.70 4.62 -19.30
CA ASP A 230 23.38 3.53 -19.98
C ASP A 230 22.54 3.08 -21.20
N GLU A 231 23.15 3.07 -22.39
CA GLU A 231 22.45 2.79 -23.66
C GLU A 231 21.85 1.37 -23.67
N GLU A 232 22.59 0.36 -23.16
CA GLU A 232 22.12 -1.03 -23.14
C GLU A 232 20.90 -1.17 -22.20
N ILE A 233 20.95 -0.48 -21.07
CA ILE A 233 19.82 -0.45 -20.12
C ILE A 233 18.63 0.29 -20.72
N MET A 234 18.83 1.45 -21.36
CA MET A 234 17.77 2.19 -22.04
C MET A 234 17.09 1.34 -23.11
N ASP A 235 17.88 0.67 -23.95
CA ASP A 235 17.36 -0.18 -25.03
C ASP A 235 16.59 -1.36 -24.50
N SER A 236 17.11 -2.03 -23.47
CA SER A 236 16.43 -3.17 -22.83
C SER A 236 15.08 -2.76 -22.20
N ILE A 237 15.04 -1.61 -21.50
CA ILE A 237 13.80 -1.04 -20.94
C ILE A 237 12.82 -0.69 -22.06
N SER A 238 13.29 0.02 -23.09
CA SER A 238 12.45 0.45 -24.21
C SER A 238 11.81 -0.75 -24.91
N MET A 239 12.62 -1.77 -25.25
CA MET A 239 12.14 -2.98 -25.88
C MET A 239 11.10 -3.69 -25.00
N LYS A 240 11.42 -3.91 -23.70
CA LYS A 240 10.53 -4.63 -22.79
C LYS A 240 9.22 -3.92 -22.54
N LEU A 241 9.22 -2.59 -22.34
CA LEU A 241 7.99 -1.83 -22.11
C LEU A 241 7.12 -1.74 -23.37
N LYS A 242 7.72 -1.75 -24.55
CA LYS A 242 6.98 -1.88 -25.83
C LYS A 242 6.32 -3.24 -25.96
N ASP A 243 7.01 -4.33 -25.60
CA ASP A 243 6.43 -5.68 -25.59
C ASP A 243 5.25 -5.80 -24.62
N ILE A 244 5.30 -5.05 -23.50
CA ILE A 244 4.20 -4.97 -22.52
C ILE A 244 2.99 -4.22 -23.10
N GLY A 245 3.19 -3.36 -24.13
CA GLY A 245 2.10 -2.68 -24.82
C GLY A 245 2.11 -1.16 -24.73
N PHE A 246 3.20 -0.54 -24.26
CA PHE A 246 3.40 0.91 -24.40
C PHE A 246 3.99 1.23 -25.77
N LYS A 247 3.59 2.37 -26.37
CA LYS A 247 4.17 2.84 -27.65
C LYS A 247 5.37 3.77 -27.44
N TYR A 248 5.30 4.59 -26.39
CA TYR A 248 6.31 5.57 -26.07
C TYR A 248 6.81 5.37 -24.64
N ILE A 249 8.12 5.39 -24.48
CA ILE A 249 8.78 5.26 -23.19
C ILE A 249 9.56 6.53 -22.92
N THR A 250 9.31 7.16 -21.77
CA THR A 250 9.94 8.40 -21.36
C THR A 250 10.42 8.31 -19.91
N MET A 251 11.33 9.19 -19.54
CA MET A 251 11.83 9.32 -18.17
C MET A 251 11.39 10.67 -17.61
N ASP A 252 10.95 10.67 -16.35
CA ASP A 252 10.77 11.89 -15.58
C ASP A 252 12.14 12.40 -15.12
N LEU A 253 12.53 13.62 -15.56
CA LEU A 253 13.84 14.19 -15.25
C LEU A 253 14.03 14.52 -13.77
N GLU A 254 12.95 14.77 -13.02
CA GLU A 254 13.00 14.97 -11.58
C GLU A 254 13.02 13.65 -10.81
N GLY A 255 12.54 12.57 -11.44
CA GLY A 255 12.44 11.24 -10.87
C GLY A 255 11.32 11.10 -9.85
N TYR A 256 11.39 10.05 -9.02
CA TYR A 256 10.35 9.75 -8.05
C TYR A 256 10.33 10.74 -6.87
N ARG A 257 9.17 11.34 -6.65
CA ARG A 257 8.86 12.21 -5.50
C ARG A 257 7.56 11.76 -4.86
N VAL A 258 7.56 11.66 -3.53
CA VAL A 258 6.33 11.36 -2.78
C VAL A 258 5.32 12.49 -3.01
N GLY A 259 4.11 12.14 -3.43
CA GLY A 259 3.05 13.12 -3.64
C GLY A 259 3.07 13.83 -5.00
N SER A 260 3.99 13.51 -5.94
CA SER A 260 4.08 14.18 -7.25
C SER A 260 2.78 14.18 -8.06
N LEU A 261 1.91 13.19 -7.88
CA LEU A 261 0.58 13.19 -8.52
C LEU A 261 -0.32 14.34 -8.03
N ASN A 262 -0.14 14.79 -6.78
CA ASN A 262 -0.95 15.84 -6.17
C ASN A 262 -0.54 17.26 -6.61
N GLU A 263 0.63 17.42 -7.25
CA GLU A 263 1.07 18.71 -7.79
C GLU A 263 0.06 19.27 -8.81
N THR A 264 -0.64 18.38 -9.53
CA THR A 264 -1.69 18.79 -10.48
C THR A 264 -2.96 19.33 -9.79
N ILE A 265 -3.16 19.06 -8.50
CA ILE A 265 -4.28 19.54 -7.69
C ILE A 265 -3.90 20.87 -7.04
N ASN A 266 -2.71 20.92 -6.43
CA ASN A 266 -2.21 22.11 -5.71
C ASN A 266 -1.95 23.31 -6.63
N GLY A 267 -1.73 23.08 -7.93
CA GLY A 267 -1.55 24.14 -8.93
C GLY A 267 -2.85 24.83 -9.37
N LYS A 268 -4.02 24.42 -8.86
CA LYS A 268 -5.31 25.09 -9.17
C LYS A 268 -5.65 26.24 -8.21
N GLU A 269 -4.83 26.47 -7.17
CA GLU A 269 -4.98 27.58 -6.20
C GLU A 269 -4.00 28.73 -6.44
N ALA A 270 -3.34 28.80 -7.62
CA ALA A 270 -2.45 29.90 -7.97
C ALA A 270 -3.05 30.82 -9.04
#